data_8a21457159bb21dcdfb76cf5723bb87d
#
_entry.id   8a21457159bb21dcdfb76cf5723bb87d
#
_cell.length_a   1.000
_cell.length_b   1.000
_cell.length_c   1.000
_cell.angle_alpha   90.00
_cell.angle_beta   90.00
_cell.angle_gamma   90.00
#
_symmetry.space_group_name_H-M   'P 1'
#
loop_
_entity.id
_entity.type
_entity.pdbx_description
1 polymer ?
#
loop_
_entity_poly.entity_id
_entity_poly.type
_entity_poly.pdbx_seq_one_letter_code
_entity_poly.pdbx_strand_id
1 'polypeptide(L)'
;MSERISAVLLVVGALFMLLAGLGVLRLPDLFMRLQAATKASTLGVGCLLLGGAVHFQDLSVTTRAVLVIGFFCLTAPVGAHMIARAAYAVGVPLWEGTIVDELRDRPRATEQPAPNGPAGPPVPRPAAESGPP
;
A
#
# COMPACT_ATOMS: atom_id res chain seq x y z
N MET A 1 21.29 -28.82 9.91
CA MET A 1 21.21 -27.80 8.82
C MET A 1 19.95 -26.98 8.91
N SER A 2 18.81 -27.54 9.24
CA SER A 2 17.52 -26.83 9.42
C SER A 2 17.57 -25.72 10.46
N GLU A 3 18.21 -25.92 11.59
CA GLU A 3 18.33 -24.89 12.63
C GLU A 3 19.05 -23.61 12.17
N ARG A 4 20.11 -23.75 11.37
CA ARG A 4 20.83 -22.59 10.83
C ARG A 4 19.98 -21.83 9.81
N ILE A 5 19.26 -22.56 8.96
CA ILE A 5 18.37 -21.98 7.97
C ILE A 5 17.21 -21.25 8.68
N SER A 6 16.61 -21.89 9.68
CA SER A 6 15.56 -21.27 10.49
C SER A 6 16.05 -20.00 11.19
N ALA A 7 17.22 -20.04 11.83
CA ALA A 7 17.80 -18.89 12.51
C ALA A 7 18.03 -17.71 11.54
N VAL A 8 18.58 -17.99 10.36
CA VAL A 8 18.79 -16.96 9.32
C VAL A 8 17.46 -16.35 8.87
N LEU A 9 16.45 -17.18 8.60
CA LEU A 9 15.13 -16.69 8.19
C LEU A 9 14.46 -15.84 9.27
N LEU A 10 14.59 -16.23 10.54
CA LEU A 10 14.05 -15.46 11.66
C LEU A 10 14.75 -14.11 11.81
N VAL A 11 16.08 -14.06 11.71
CA VAL A 11 16.85 -12.81 11.78
C VAL A 11 16.52 -11.89 10.60
N VAL A 12 16.47 -12.44 9.39
CA VAL A 12 16.11 -11.68 8.18
C VAL A 12 14.68 -11.15 8.30
N GLY A 13 13.73 -11.99 8.74
CA GLY A 13 12.34 -11.59 8.95
C GLY A 13 12.22 -10.46 9.98
N ALA A 14 12.91 -10.58 11.12
CA ALA A 14 12.94 -9.54 12.15
C ALA A 14 13.52 -8.22 11.62
N LEU A 15 14.58 -8.29 10.80
CA LEU A 15 15.19 -7.12 10.18
C LEU A 15 14.22 -6.42 9.22
N PHE A 16 13.49 -7.17 8.40
CA PHE A 16 12.46 -6.60 7.52
C PHE A 16 11.31 -5.95 8.31
N MET A 17 10.89 -6.56 9.42
CA MET A 17 9.87 -5.96 10.30
C MET A 17 10.36 -4.67 10.93
N LEU A 18 11.63 -4.62 11.35
CA LEU A 18 12.24 -3.39 11.85
C LEU A 18 12.28 -2.30 10.77
N LEU A 19 12.70 -2.65 9.55
CA LEU A 19 12.72 -1.72 8.42
C LEU A 19 11.32 -1.22 8.07
N ALA A 20 10.30 -2.08 8.12
CA ALA A 20 8.91 -1.67 7.92
C ALA A 20 8.48 -0.63 8.97
N GLY A 21 8.76 -0.87 10.23
CA GLY A 21 8.47 0.06 11.34
C GLY A 21 9.19 1.40 11.18
N LEU A 22 10.49 1.37 10.88
CA LEU A 22 11.28 2.57 10.63
C LEU A 22 10.78 3.34 9.39
N GLY A 23 10.37 2.63 8.34
CA GLY A 23 9.80 3.23 7.15
C GLY A 23 8.52 4.01 7.47
N VAL A 24 7.61 3.43 8.26
CA VAL A 24 6.37 4.12 8.67
C VAL A 24 6.65 5.36 9.53
N LEU A 25 7.67 5.30 10.38
CA LEU A 25 8.01 6.42 11.28
C LEU A 25 8.77 7.55 10.58
N ARG A 26 9.64 7.23 9.62
CA ARG A 26 10.59 8.20 9.06
C ARG A 26 10.24 8.74 7.68
N LEU A 27 9.41 8.07 6.91
CA LEU A 27 9.05 8.57 5.59
C LEU A 27 8.07 9.75 5.68
N PRO A 28 8.28 10.82 4.90
CA PRO A 28 7.47 12.04 4.98
C PRO A 28 6.08 11.86 4.38
N ASP A 29 5.93 10.99 3.36
CA ASP A 29 4.71 10.83 2.59
C ASP A 29 3.90 9.59 3.02
N LEU A 30 2.57 9.74 3.12
CA LEU A 30 1.65 8.67 3.44
C LEU A 30 1.75 7.50 2.45
N PHE A 31 1.87 7.79 1.16
CA PHE A 31 1.96 6.75 0.12
C PHE A 31 3.27 5.95 0.22
N MET A 32 4.39 6.62 0.52
CA MET A 32 5.66 5.95 0.79
C MET A 32 5.62 5.11 2.06
N ARG A 33 4.96 5.59 3.12
CA ARG A 33 4.74 4.81 4.36
C ARG A 33 3.93 3.55 4.10
N LEU A 34 2.85 3.63 3.32
CA LEU A 34 2.05 2.48 2.92
C LEU A 34 2.88 1.46 2.12
N GLN A 35 3.71 1.91 1.19
CA GLN A 35 4.59 1.02 0.44
C GLN A 35 5.64 0.35 1.30
N ALA A 36 6.28 1.08 2.21
CA ALA A 36 7.24 0.52 3.14
C ALA A 36 6.57 -0.51 4.08
N ALA A 37 5.43 -0.14 4.66
CA ALA A 37 4.66 -1.01 5.53
C ALA A 37 4.27 -2.31 4.81
N THR A 38 3.70 -2.24 3.60
CA THR A 38 3.21 -3.44 2.93
C THR A 38 4.33 -4.33 2.39
N LYS A 39 5.32 -3.78 1.69
CA LYS A 39 6.38 -4.57 1.07
C LYS A 39 7.31 -5.21 2.10
N ALA A 40 7.80 -4.40 3.07
CA ALA A 40 8.75 -4.89 4.05
C ALA A 40 8.07 -5.82 5.08
N SER A 41 6.85 -5.51 5.53
CA SER A 41 6.16 -6.38 6.48
C SER A 41 5.74 -7.72 5.86
N THR A 42 5.30 -7.73 4.59
CA THR A 42 4.94 -8.98 3.90
C THR A 42 6.13 -9.92 3.80
N LEU A 43 7.31 -9.40 3.42
CA LEU A 43 8.55 -10.16 3.39
C LEU A 43 8.97 -10.60 4.80
N GLY A 44 8.88 -9.70 5.78
CA GLY A 44 9.24 -9.98 7.16
C GLY A 44 8.38 -11.10 7.76
N VAL A 45 7.06 -10.99 7.67
CA VAL A 45 6.14 -12.03 8.15
C VAL A 45 6.34 -13.35 7.41
N GLY A 46 6.53 -13.30 6.08
CA GLY A 46 6.83 -14.48 5.28
C GLY A 46 8.07 -15.21 5.76
N CYS A 47 9.18 -14.50 5.98
CA CYS A 47 10.42 -15.08 6.49
C CYS A 47 10.26 -15.65 7.91
N LEU A 48 9.54 -14.95 8.80
CA LEU A 48 9.29 -15.43 10.17
C LEU A 48 8.48 -16.74 10.17
N LEU A 49 7.40 -16.79 9.39
CA LEU A 49 6.56 -18.00 9.31
C LEU A 49 7.30 -19.18 8.66
N LEU A 50 8.07 -18.92 7.60
CA LEU A 50 8.92 -19.95 6.98
C LEU A 50 10.03 -20.41 7.93
N GLY A 51 10.64 -19.50 8.67
CA GLY A 51 11.64 -19.84 9.68
C GLY A 51 11.07 -20.76 10.76
N GLY A 52 9.85 -20.45 11.24
CA GLY A 52 9.13 -21.32 12.17
C GLY A 52 8.79 -22.68 11.55
N ALA A 53 8.29 -22.72 10.32
CA ALA A 53 7.96 -23.96 9.63
C ALA A 53 9.18 -24.88 9.46
N VAL A 54 10.34 -24.30 9.10
CA VAL A 54 11.61 -25.04 8.97
C VAL A 54 12.11 -25.52 10.34
N HIS A 55 11.85 -24.78 11.41
CA HIS A 55 12.27 -25.15 12.76
C HIS A 55 11.50 -26.35 13.29
N PHE A 56 10.17 -26.30 13.21
CA PHE A 56 9.31 -27.35 13.76
C PHE A 56 9.25 -28.60 12.90
N GLN A 57 9.53 -28.50 11.61
CA GLN A 57 9.51 -29.61 10.63
C GLN A 57 8.20 -30.41 10.67
N ASP A 58 7.10 -29.80 11.06
CA ASP A 58 5.78 -30.39 11.14
C ASP A 58 4.95 -29.95 9.93
N LEU A 59 4.32 -30.94 9.27
CA LEU A 59 3.50 -30.68 8.09
C LEU A 59 2.29 -29.77 8.42
N SER A 60 1.71 -29.91 9.60
CA SER A 60 0.59 -29.09 10.05
C SER A 60 1.01 -27.62 10.22
N VAL A 61 2.18 -27.38 10.83
CA VAL A 61 2.75 -26.04 11.00
C VAL A 61 3.11 -25.44 9.65
N THR A 62 3.74 -26.22 8.79
CA THR A 62 4.13 -25.77 7.44
C THR A 62 2.91 -25.39 6.60
N THR A 63 1.86 -26.22 6.61
CA THR A 63 0.62 -25.95 5.87
C THR A 63 -0.04 -24.65 6.35
N ARG A 64 -0.13 -24.45 7.65
CA ARG A 64 -0.66 -23.22 8.24
C ARG A 64 0.17 -21.99 7.86
N ALA A 65 1.50 -22.11 7.93
CA ALA A 65 2.40 -21.02 7.55
C ALA A 65 2.20 -20.61 6.08
N VAL A 66 2.14 -21.59 5.16
CA VAL A 66 1.92 -21.34 3.73
C VAL A 66 0.56 -20.69 3.47
N LEU A 67 -0.50 -21.18 4.13
CA LEU A 67 -1.83 -20.57 4.00
C LEU A 67 -1.87 -19.12 4.49
N VAL A 68 -1.24 -18.84 5.64
CA VAL A 68 -1.18 -17.48 6.18
C VAL A 68 -0.36 -16.57 5.27
N ILE A 69 0.78 -17.03 4.76
CA ILE A 69 1.60 -16.24 3.81
C ILE A 69 0.79 -15.93 2.55
N GLY A 70 0.13 -16.94 1.97
CA GLY A 70 -0.71 -16.75 0.77
C GLY A 70 -1.84 -15.75 1.00
N PHE A 71 -2.54 -15.88 2.11
CA PHE A 71 -3.60 -14.95 2.52
C PHE A 71 -3.05 -13.53 2.71
N PHE A 72 -1.90 -13.40 3.36
CA PHE A 72 -1.28 -12.09 3.63
C PHE A 72 -0.80 -11.43 2.33
N CYS A 73 -0.18 -12.21 1.43
CA CYS A 73 0.24 -11.70 0.11
C CYS A 73 -0.93 -11.22 -0.75
N LEU A 74 -2.11 -11.84 -0.59
CA LEU A 74 -3.31 -11.42 -1.31
C LEU A 74 -3.98 -10.20 -0.69
N THR A 75 -4.06 -10.15 0.64
CA THR A 75 -4.85 -9.14 1.38
C THR A 75 -4.10 -7.83 1.56
N ALA A 76 -2.78 -7.88 1.83
CA ALA A 76 -1.98 -6.68 2.10
C ALA A 76 -1.94 -5.68 0.92
N PRO A 77 -1.72 -6.10 -0.35
CA PRO A 77 -1.75 -5.17 -1.47
C PRO A 77 -3.12 -4.56 -1.70
N VAL A 78 -4.19 -5.35 -1.53
CA VAL A 78 -5.58 -4.86 -1.71
C VAL A 78 -5.92 -3.83 -0.64
N GLY A 79 -5.61 -4.11 0.62
CA GLY A 79 -5.82 -3.16 1.72
C GLY A 79 -5.06 -1.85 1.53
N ALA A 80 -3.79 -1.92 1.17
CA ALA A 80 -2.98 -0.74 0.90
C ALA A 80 -3.53 0.09 -0.27
N HIS A 81 -3.96 -0.57 -1.34
CA HIS A 81 -4.55 0.10 -2.50
C HIS A 81 -5.84 0.83 -2.14
N MET A 82 -6.71 0.21 -1.36
CA MET A 82 -7.95 0.83 -0.89
C MET A 82 -7.69 2.03 0.01
N ILE A 83 -6.73 1.94 0.95
CA ILE A 83 -6.33 3.06 1.81
C ILE A 83 -5.75 4.20 0.98
N ALA A 84 -4.87 3.90 0.02
CA ALA A 84 -4.28 4.90 -0.85
C ALA A 84 -5.34 5.65 -1.68
N ARG A 85 -6.31 4.93 -2.24
CA ARG A 85 -7.43 5.54 -2.97
C ARG A 85 -8.30 6.40 -2.07
N ALA A 86 -8.61 5.94 -0.87
CA ALA A 86 -9.40 6.70 0.10
C ALA A 86 -8.66 7.98 0.52
N ALA A 87 -7.36 7.89 0.82
CA ALA A 87 -6.53 9.03 1.16
C ALA A 87 -6.48 10.08 0.03
N TYR A 88 -6.36 9.63 -1.21
CA TYR A 88 -6.39 10.50 -2.37
C TYR A 88 -7.76 11.18 -2.54
N ALA A 89 -8.86 10.44 -2.38
CA ALA A 89 -10.22 10.96 -2.49
C ALA A 89 -10.55 12.03 -1.44
N VAL A 90 -10.01 11.90 -0.23
CA VAL A 90 -10.17 12.89 0.86
C VAL A 90 -9.25 14.11 0.67
N GLY A 91 -8.31 14.05 -0.28
CA GLY A 91 -7.42 15.18 -0.60
C GLY A 91 -6.19 15.27 0.30
N VAL A 92 -5.70 14.16 0.83
CA VAL A 92 -4.42 14.13 1.54
C VAL A 92 -3.34 14.67 0.61
N PRO A 93 -2.57 15.69 1.03
CA PRO A 93 -1.56 16.31 0.17
C PRO A 93 -0.50 15.28 -0.23
N LEU A 94 -0.22 15.25 -1.54
CA LEU A 94 0.93 14.51 -2.06
C LEU A 94 2.22 15.25 -1.68
N TRP A 95 3.33 14.51 -1.65
CA TRP A 95 4.62 15.12 -1.41
C TRP A 95 4.97 16.15 -2.49
N GLU A 96 5.58 17.27 -2.10
CA GLU A 96 5.94 18.38 -3.00
C GLU A 96 6.87 17.96 -4.17
N GLY A 97 7.56 16.83 -4.05
CA GLY A 97 8.38 16.22 -5.11
C GLY A 97 7.63 15.31 -6.07
N THR A 98 6.31 15.21 -6.00
CA THR A 98 5.51 14.39 -6.94
C THR A 98 5.48 15.05 -8.31
N ILE A 99 6.15 14.42 -9.28
CA ILE A 99 6.31 14.98 -10.66
C ILE A 99 5.07 14.68 -11.51
N VAL A 100 4.38 13.58 -11.26
CA VAL A 100 3.23 13.12 -12.07
C VAL A 100 2.06 12.75 -11.16
N ASP A 101 0.93 13.41 -11.38
CA ASP A 101 -0.35 13.10 -10.75
C ASP A 101 -1.39 12.77 -11.85
N GLU A 102 -1.43 11.49 -12.23
CA GLU A 102 -2.33 11.00 -13.28
C GLU A 102 -3.82 11.02 -12.87
N LEU A 103 -4.09 11.17 -11.58
CA LEU A 103 -5.46 11.18 -11.05
C LEU A 103 -6.03 12.59 -10.90
N ARG A 104 -5.21 13.61 -11.11
CA ARG A 104 -5.59 15.02 -10.94
C ARG A 104 -6.80 15.42 -11.80
N ASP A 105 -6.86 14.92 -13.03
CA ASP A 105 -7.91 15.24 -13.98
C ASP A 105 -9.19 14.41 -13.80
N ARG A 106 -9.19 13.45 -12.85
CA ARG A 106 -10.39 12.68 -12.53
C ARG A 106 -11.23 13.45 -11.49
N PRO A 107 -12.55 13.67 -11.76
CA PRO A 107 -13.44 14.29 -10.78
C PRO A 107 -13.33 13.54 -9.44
N ARG A 108 -13.09 14.26 -8.35
CA ARG A 108 -13.11 13.69 -7.02
C ARG A 108 -14.48 13.10 -6.75
N ALA A 109 -14.56 11.99 -6.04
CA ALA A 109 -15.82 11.34 -5.72
C ALA A 109 -16.81 12.28 -4.99
N THR A 110 -16.29 13.31 -4.32
CA THR A 110 -17.08 14.37 -3.66
C THR A 110 -17.63 15.43 -4.62
N GLU A 111 -17.10 15.53 -5.85
CA GLU A 111 -17.56 16.46 -6.88
C GLU A 111 -18.50 15.82 -7.90
N GLN A 112 -18.69 14.48 -7.81
CA GLN A 112 -19.66 13.81 -8.64
C GLN A 112 -21.05 14.17 -8.13
N PRO A 113 -21.89 14.91 -8.92
CA PRO A 113 -23.27 15.18 -8.53
C PRO A 113 -23.97 13.86 -8.25
N ALA A 114 -24.76 13.81 -7.18
CA ALA A 114 -25.55 12.61 -6.89
C ALA A 114 -26.31 12.22 -8.17
N PRO A 115 -26.43 10.94 -8.52
CA PRO A 115 -27.06 10.50 -9.79
C PRO A 115 -28.49 11.00 -9.97
N ASN A 116 -29.12 11.52 -8.91
CA ASN A 116 -30.50 12.02 -8.87
C ASN A 116 -30.60 13.44 -8.24
N GLY A 117 -29.49 14.19 -8.14
CA GLY A 117 -29.54 15.59 -7.69
C GLY A 117 -30.00 16.55 -8.81
N PRO A 118 -30.63 17.69 -8.49
CA PRO A 118 -30.98 18.68 -9.49
C PRO A 118 -29.68 19.13 -10.20
N ALA A 119 -29.74 19.24 -11.54
CA ALA A 119 -28.63 19.66 -12.36
C ALA A 119 -28.07 21.00 -11.82
N GLY A 120 -26.86 20.97 -11.29
CA GLY A 120 -26.15 22.17 -10.87
C GLY A 120 -25.98 23.15 -12.04
N PRO A 121 -25.74 24.45 -11.78
CA PRO A 121 -25.53 25.43 -12.81
C PRO A 121 -24.41 24.99 -13.78
N PRO A 122 -24.55 25.24 -15.09
CA PRO A 122 -23.53 24.82 -16.06
C PRO A 122 -22.19 25.44 -15.72
N VAL A 123 -21.15 24.60 -15.63
CA VAL A 123 -19.78 25.02 -15.42
C VAL A 123 -19.38 25.95 -16.58
N PRO A 124 -18.90 27.18 -16.32
CA PRO A 124 -18.45 28.08 -17.38
C PRO A 124 -17.31 27.38 -18.15
N ARG A 125 -17.47 27.21 -19.44
CA ARG A 125 -16.38 26.78 -20.31
C ARG A 125 -15.25 27.80 -20.22
N PRO A 126 -14.00 27.39 -20.02
CA PRO A 126 -12.89 28.33 -20.13
C PRO A 126 -12.97 29.00 -21.50
N ALA A 127 -12.94 30.32 -21.51
CA ALA A 127 -12.94 31.12 -22.73
C ALA A 127 -11.80 30.59 -23.62
N ALA A 128 -12.15 30.23 -24.84
CA ALA A 128 -11.15 29.91 -25.86
C ALA A 128 -10.21 31.09 -25.96
N GLU A 129 -8.96 30.94 -25.59
CA GLU A 129 -7.93 31.95 -25.84
C GLU A 129 -7.94 32.24 -27.32
N SER A 130 -8.48 33.42 -27.66
CA SER A 130 -8.30 34.00 -28.96
C SER A 130 -6.82 34.31 -29.13
N GLY A 131 -6.12 33.51 -29.93
CA GLY A 131 -4.76 33.77 -30.30
C GLY A 131 -4.61 35.17 -30.91
N PRO A 132 -3.43 35.79 -30.74
CA PRO A 132 -3.16 37.14 -31.24
C PRO A 132 -3.14 37.17 -32.76
N PRO A 133 -3.41 38.35 -33.37
CA PRO A 133 -3.45 38.56 -34.80
C PRO A 133 -2.10 38.37 -35.48
#